data_e4307db957417bee7741916cc1b8c72c
#
_entry.id   e4307db957417bee7741916cc1b8c72c
#
_cell.length_a   1.000
_cell.length_b   1.000
_cell.length_c   1.000
_cell.angle_alpha   90.00
_cell.angle_beta   90.00
_cell.angle_gamma   90.00
#
_symmetry.space_group_name_H-M   'P 1'
#
loop_
_entity.id
_entity.type
_entity.pdbx_description
1 polymer ?
#
loop_
_entity_poly.entity_id
_entity_poly.type
_entity_poly.pdbx_seq_one_letter_code
_entity_poly.pdbx_strand_id
1 'polypeptide(L)'
;MDPHWADTDRPIEAATQALVDGLDSPALRELAGEVRSARSGPIRRLLLDALEQLGIPLPDPTSAGQRVSGTSYARLPTDRLRLDITSGDEGFEVLIHVNGLEITQAGAGRGMHPFDLFVPANRLVATTGPQRVIVARCSCGETGCGSTEARIVRDDGVVHWDWSVDVPLGHGVSFDAAAYDAEVERIGADRSWQRPADTVVRLVLEGADREFLATAGLRLSWAAQDHRDPQQFLVALVAGAENFQVFLRFPMKEPERLADEVLQTLRQPPKRWRATFRSSVVGRRGRPSMAGRRWRSEDAW
;
A
#
# COMPACT_ATOMS: atom_id res chain seq x y z
N MET A 1 19.09 12.26 0.24
CA MET A 1 19.54 11.45 1.39
C MET A 1 18.97 10.08 1.16
N ASP A 2 19.81 9.08 0.94
CA ASP A 2 19.42 7.75 0.46
C ASP A 2 18.77 6.95 1.62
N PRO A 3 17.52 6.45 1.53
CA PRO A 3 16.83 5.80 2.64
C PRO A 3 17.12 4.31 2.76
N HIS A 4 18.19 3.79 2.17
CA HIS A 4 18.64 2.41 2.32
C HIS A 4 19.65 2.26 3.48
N TRP A 5 19.23 2.62 4.68
CA TRP A 5 19.82 2.02 5.87
C TRP A 5 19.26 0.60 5.95
N ALA A 6 19.90 -0.32 5.23
CA ALA A 6 19.70 -1.73 5.51
C ALA A 6 19.94 -1.90 7.02
N ASP A 7 18.95 -2.44 7.72
CA ASP A 7 19.01 -2.73 9.15
C ASP A 7 20.20 -3.67 9.41
N THR A 8 21.36 -3.08 9.69
CA THR A 8 22.62 -3.79 9.94
C THR A 8 22.64 -4.45 11.32
N ASP A 9 21.68 -4.10 12.18
CA ASP A 9 21.59 -4.63 13.54
C ASP A 9 21.05 -6.04 13.55
N ARG A 10 20.11 -6.37 12.67
CA ARG A 10 19.51 -7.71 12.57
C ARG A 10 20.49 -8.85 12.28
N PRO A 11 21.40 -8.74 11.30
CA PRO A 11 22.43 -9.76 11.08
C PRO A 11 23.36 -9.94 12.30
N ILE A 12 23.71 -8.86 12.99
CA ILE A 12 24.55 -8.89 14.19
C ILE A 12 23.82 -9.57 15.36
N GLU A 13 22.56 -9.22 15.59
CA GLU A 13 21.73 -9.83 16.62
C GLU A 13 21.48 -11.31 16.32
N ALA A 14 21.18 -11.67 15.06
CA ALA A 14 21.02 -13.05 14.64
C ALA A 14 22.30 -13.87 14.81
N ALA A 15 23.47 -13.30 14.51
CA ALA A 15 24.75 -13.94 14.73
C ALA A 15 25.03 -14.15 16.23
N THR A 16 24.71 -13.19 17.06
CA THR A 16 24.84 -13.30 18.52
C THR A 16 23.94 -14.40 19.07
N GLN A 17 22.68 -14.46 18.62
CA GLN A 17 21.74 -15.49 19.04
C GLN A 17 22.19 -16.89 18.57
N ALA A 18 22.67 -17.00 17.33
CA ALA A 18 23.16 -18.27 16.79
C ALA A 18 24.37 -18.83 17.60
N LEU A 19 25.27 -17.96 18.06
CA LEU A 19 26.36 -18.34 18.95
C LEU A 19 25.85 -18.81 20.32
N VAL A 20 24.83 -18.15 20.87
CA VAL A 20 24.17 -18.58 22.13
C VAL A 20 23.52 -19.95 21.96
N ASP A 21 22.93 -20.22 20.80
CA ASP A 21 22.27 -21.49 20.46
C ASP A 21 23.26 -22.61 20.13
N GLY A 22 24.58 -22.32 20.18
CA GLY A 22 25.65 -23.30 20.04
C GLY A 22 26.18 -23.48 18.61
N LEU A 23 25.74 -22.65 17.65
CA LEU A 23 26.38 -22.56 16.33
C LEU A 23 27.67 -21.76 16.46
N ASP A 24 28.75 -22.21 15.86
CA ASP A 24 30.05 -21.58 15.97
C ASP A 24 30.83 -21.60 14.65
N SER A 25 31.28 -20.42 14.22
CA SER A 25 32.26 -20.28 13.15
C SER A 25 33.04 -18.96 13.32
N PRO A 26 34.27 -18.86 12.75
CA PRO A 26 35.05 -17.64 12.80
C PRO A 26 34.29 -16.44 12.25
N ALA A 27 33.65 -16.54 11.09
CA ALA A 27 32.88 -15.46 10.48
C ALA A 27 31.64 -15.07 11.31
N LEU A 28 30.99 -16.04 11.99
CA LEU A 28 29.85 -15.77 12.85
C LEU A 28 30.26 -14.96 14.08
N ARG A 29 31.43 -15.29 14.68
CA ARG A 29 31.99 -14.55 15.81
C ARG A 29 32.39 -13.13 15.41
N GLU A 30 33.00 -12.94 14.24
CA GLU A 30 33.37 -11.65 13.70
C GLU A 30 32.12 -10.80 13.42
N LEU A 31 31.09 -11.39 12.81
CA LEU A 31 29.80 -10.73 12.56
C LEU A 31 29.11 -10.28 13.85
N ALA A 32 29.09 -11.13 14.89
CA ALA A 32 28.52 -10.79 16.19
C ALA A 32 29.32 -9.71 16.94
N GLY A 33 30.62 -9.58 16.65
CA GLY A 33 31.51 -8.53 17.21
C GLY A 33 31.48 -7.20 16.48
N GLU A 34 30.79 -7.13 15.31
CA GLU A 34 30.70 -5.88 14.55
C GLU A 34 29.93 -4.79 15.27
N VAL A 35 30.37 -3.55 15.06
CA VAL A 35 29.72 -2.38 15.66
C VAL A 35 28.49 -1.99 14.83
N ARG A 36 27.37 -1.75 15.51
CA ARG A 36 26.07 -1.36 14.91
C ARG A 36 26.11 -0.15 13.96
N SER A 37 27.21 0.57 13.89
CA SER A 37 27.45 1.68 12.96
C SER A 37 28.30 1.29 11.74
N ALA A 38 28.67 0.02 11.58
CA ALA A 38 29.49 -0.44 10.47
C ALA A 38 28.77 -0.31 9.13
N ARG A 39 29.52 -0.04 8.06
CA ARG A 39 28.97 0.01 6.70
C ARG A 39 28.42 -1.36 6.29
N SER A 40 27.29 -1.39 5.62
CA SER A 40 26.56 -2.62 5.23
C SER A 40 27.37 -3.62 4.38
N GLY A 41 28.43 -3.17 3.70
CA GLY A 41 29.29 -4.02 2.87
C GLY A 41 30.05 -5.11 3.64
N PRO A 42 30.81 -4.79 4.70
CA PRO A 42 31.49 -5.77 5.54
C PRO A 42 30.51 -6.76 6.20
N ILE A 43 29.39 -6.29 6.72
CA ILE A 43 28.37 -7.13 7.39
C ILE A 43 27.80 -8.15 6.41
N ARG A 44 27.48 -7.76 5.19
CA ARG A 44 26.99 -8.67 4.16
C ARG A 44 28.01 -9.77 3.85
N ARG A 45 29.29 -9.41 3.75
CA ARG A 45 30.37 -10.38 3.47
C ARG A 45 30.50 -11.38 4.60
N LEU A 46 30.57 -10.92 5.84
CA LEU A 46 30.68 -11.77 7.02
C LEU A 46 29.47 -12.69 7.17
N LEU A 47 28.28 -12.23 6.82
CA LEU A 47 27.06 -13.07 6.82
C LEU A 47 27.19 -14.19 5.79
N LEU A 48 27.65 -13.90 4.58
CA LEU A 48 27.84 -14.90 3.53
C LEU A 48 28.92 -15.92 3.94
N ASP A 49 30.04 -15.47 4.46
CA ASP A 49 31.16 -16.30 4.93
C ASP A 49 30.69 -17.20 6.10
N ALA A 50 29.87 -16.68 7.02
CA ALA A 50 29.32 -17.46 8.12
C ALA A 50 28.36 -18.56 7.63
N LEU A 51 27.48 -18.26 6.69
CA LEU A 51 26.57 -19.24 6.09
C LEU A 51 27.34 -20.36 5.38
N GLU A 52 28.39 -20.00 4.63
CA GLU A 52 29.25 -20.97 3.96
C GLU A 52 29.99 -21.86 4.98
N GLN A 53 30.59 -21.29 6.02
CA GLN A 53 31.31 -22.02 7.06
C GLN A 53 30.41 -22.97 7.86
N LEU A 54 29.12 -22.60 8.03
CA LEU A 54 28.12 -23.42 8.69
C LEU A 54 27.46 -24.44 7.76
N GLY A 55 27.82 -24.45 6.46
CA GLY A 55 27.20 -25.33 5.47
C GLY A 55 25.72 -25.01 5.20
N ILE A 56 25.29 -23.79 5.50
CA ILE A 56 23.92 -23.33 5.23
C ILE A 56 23.85 -22.85 3.78
N PRO A 57 23.04 -23.50 2.92
CA PRO A 57 22.95 -23.13 1.51
C PRO A 57 22.35 -21.71 1.38
N LEU A 58 23.04 -20.87 0.59
CA LEU A 58 22.52 -19.56 0.23
C LEU A 58 21.23 -19.71 -0.59
N PRO A 59 20.19 -18.95 -0.29
CA PRO A 59 19.03 -18.89 -1.17
C PRO A 59 19.47 -18.38 -2.55
N ASP A 60 19.18 -19.16 -3.60
CA ASP A 60 19.45 -18.77 -4.99
C ASP A 60 18.72 -17.43 -5.27
N PRO A 61 19.41 -16.38 -5.69
CA PRO A 61 18.78 -15.09 -6.00
C PRO A 61 17.73 -15.20 -7.12
N THR A 62 17.77 -16.24 -7.94
CA THR A 62 16.72 -16.54 -8.93
C THR A 62 15.52 -17.25 -8.30
N SER A 63 15.65 -17.80 -7.10
CA SER A 63 14.57 -18.51 -6.38
C SER A 63 13.79 -17.62 -5.40
N ALA A 64 13.95 -16.31 -5.44
CA ALA A 64 13.13 -15.38 -4.66
C ALA A 64 11.62 -15.47 -4.94
N GLY A 65 11.19 -16.47 -5.68
CA GLY A 65 9.80 -16.87 -5.94
C GLY A 65 9.57 -18.37 -5.96
N GLN A 66 10.63 -19.20 -5.86
CA GLN A 66 10.46 -20.65 -5.79
C GLN A 66 10.56 -21.11 -4.34
N ARG A 67 9.48 -21.74 -3.86
CA ARG A 67 9.49 -22.51 -2.62
C ARG A 67 10.66 -23.49 -2.66
N VAL A 68 11.54 -23.43 -1.67
CA VAL A 68 12.52 -24.50 -1.43
C VAL A 68 11.69 -25.75 -1.17
N SER A 69 11.62 -26.61 -2.17
CA SER A 69 10.99 -27.92 -2.10
C SER A 69 11.81 -28.78 -1.14
N GLY A 70 11.37 -28.91 0.11
CA GLY A 70 12.14 -29.76 1.01
C GLY A 70 11.65 -29.88 2.44
N THR A 71 10.89 -28.98 2.99
CA THR A 71 10.11 -29.21 4.21
C THR A 71 8.92 -28.25 4.18
N SER A 72 7.79 -28.77 3.75
CA SER A 72 6.52 -28.09 3.90
C SER A 72 6.21 -28.05 5.39
N TYR A 73 6.63 -27.00 6.08
CA TYR A 73 6.06 -26.70 7.39
C TYR A 73 4.59 -26.31 7.14
N ALA A 74 3.68 -27.15 7.60
CA ALA A 74 2.27 -26.78 7.65
C ALA A 74 2.15 -25.55 8.55
N ARG A 75 1.91 -24.39 7.96
CA ARG A 75 1.59 -23.18 8.72
C ARG A 75 0.22 -23.41 9.33
N LEU A 76 0.15 -23.48 10.64
CA LEU A 76 -1.12 -23.63 11.35
C LEU A 76 -1.80 -22.26 11.45
N PRO A 77 -3.12 -22.17 11.24
CA PRO A 77 -3.88 -20.94 11.37
C PRO A 77 -4.11 -20.59 12.84
N THR A 78 -3.08 -20.05 13.48
CA THR A 78 -3.08 -19.76 14.92
C THR A 78 -3.42 -18.31 15.22
N ASP A 79 -3.39 -17.44 14.19
CA ASP A 79 -3.56 -16.01 14.37
C ASP A 79 -5.01 -15.57 14.15
N ARG A 80 -5.37 -14.46 14.78
CA ARG A 80 -6.70 -13.84 14.65
C ARG A 80 -6.55 -12.45 14.07
N LEU A 81 -7.25 -12.20 12.96
CA LEU A 81 -7.37 -10.90 12.34
C LEU A 81 -8.57 -10.15 12.89
N ARG A 82 -8.40 -8.87 13.18
CA ARG A 82 -9.49 -7.92 13.40
C ARG A 82 -9.18 -6.61 12.67
N LEU A 83 -10.18 -6.07 12.01
CA LEU A 83 -10.09 -4.83 11.25
C LEU A 83 -11.11 -3.84 11.79
N ASP A 84 -10.67 -2.62 12.09
CA ASP A 84 -11.55 -1.54 12.54
C ASP A 84 -11.31 -0.30 11.67
N ILE A 85 -12.35 0.52 11.46
CA ILE A 85 -12.22 1.83 10.81
C ILE A 85 -12.41 2.90 11.87
N THR A 86 -11.45 3.78 12.00
CA THR A 86 -11.48 4.89 12.95
C THR A 86 -11.29 6.23 12.27
N SER A 87 -11.74 7.31 12.92
CA SER A 87 -11.45 8.66 12.48
C SER A 87 -10.10 9.11 13.03
N GLY A 88 -9.18 9.50 12.17
CA GLY A 88 -7.92 10.15 12.51
C GLY A 88 -7.93 11.63 12.12
N ASP A 89 -6.80 12.32 12.33
CA ASP A 89 -6.66 13.76 12.07
C ASP A 89 -6.81 14.12 10.58
N GLU A 90 -6.46 13.20 9.68
CA GLU A 90 -6.51 13.40 8.22
C GLU A 90 -7.66 12.64 7.54
N GLY A 91 -8.64 12.17 8.28
CA GLY A 91 -9.76 11.40 7.76
C GLY A 91 -9.90 10.04 8.43
N PHE A 92 -10.33 9.04 7.68
CA PHE A 92 -10.52 7.68 8.20
C PHE A 92 -9.30 6.81 7.96
N GLU A 93 -9.04 5.90 8.90
CA GLU A 93 -7.95 4.93 8.85
C GLU A 93 -8.46 3.54 9.16
N VAL A 94 -7.91 2.54 8.48
CA VAL A 94 -8.13 1.13 8.78
C VAL A 94 -7.05 0.67 9.75
N LEU A 95 -7.46 0.34 10.97
CA LEU A 95 -6.59 -0.27 11.96
C LEU A 95 -6.61 -1.79 11.80
N ILE A 96 -5.44 -2.39 11.83
CA ILE A 96 -5.28 -3.84 11.69
C ILE A 96 -4.73 -4.40 13.00
N HIS A 97 -5.47 -5.34 13.57
CA HIS A 97 -5.07 -6.04 14.78
C HIS A 97 -4.80 -7.52 14.47
N VAL A 98 -3.67 -8.00 14.93
CA VAL A 98 -3.31 -9.42 14.91
C VAL A 98 -3.15 -9.88 16.35
N ASN A 99 -3.94 -10.87 16.76
CA ASN A 99 -3.94 -11.37 18.14
C ASN A 99 -4.18 -10.28 19.21
N GLY A 100 -4.91 -9.20 18.83
CA GLY A 100 -5.19 -8.06 19.69
C GLY A 100 -4.09 -6.98 19.69
N LEU A 101 -2.95 -7.20 19.04
CA LEU A 101 -1.91 -6.19 18.83
C LEU A 101 -2.23 -5.37 17.58
N GLU A 102 -2.26 -4.06 17.71
CA GLU A 102 -2.38 -3.15 16.56
C GLU A 102 -1.06 -3.08 15.78
N ILE A 103 -1.08 -3.63 14.57
CA ILE A 103 0.12 -3.74 13.73
C ILE A 103 0.35 -2.53 12.83
N THR A 104 -0.64 -1.70 12.60
CA THR A 104 -0.50 -0.49 11.78
C THR A 104 0.45 0.51 12.44
N GLN A 105 0.27 0.76 13.73
CA GLN A 105 1.15 1.63 14.51
C GLN A 105 2.54 1.00 14.73
N ALA A 106 2.59 -0.32 14.96
CA ALA A 106 3.86 -1.04 15.14
C ALA A 106 4.72 -1.07 13.87
N GLY A 107 4.09 -0.96 12.70
CA GLY A 107 4.75 -0.84 11.41
C GLY A 107 5.07 0.61 11.04
N ALA A 108 4.49 1.10 9.94
CA ALA A 108 4.76 2.44 9.42
C ALA A 108 4.11 3.60 10.20
N GLY A 109 3.21 3.33 11.14
CA GLY A 109 2.67 4.28 12.10
C GLY A 109 1.22 4.70 11.89
N ARG A 110 0.66 4.62 10.66
CA ARG A 110 -0.74 4.95 10.37
C ARG A 110 -1.42 3.91 9.49
N GLY A 111 -2.70 3.68 9.73
CA GLY A 111 -3.53 2.87 8.85
C GLY A 111 -3.74 3.50 7.47
N MET A 112 -4.06 2.67 6.50
CA MET A 112 -4.45 3.13 5.16
C MET A 112 -5.86 3.71 5.20
N HIS A 113 -6.15 4.66 4.31
CA HIS A 113 -7.52 5.11 4.12
C HIS A 113 -8.41 3.97 3.58
N PRO A 114 -9.67 3.80 4.05
CA PRO A 114 -10.55 2.72 3.60
C PRO A 114 -10.71 2.64 2.07
N PHE A 115 -10.71 3.76 1.36
CA PHE A 115 -10.76 3.75 -0.11
C PHE A 115 -9.53 3.14 -0.75
N ASP A 116 -8.36 3.26 -0.14
CA ASP A 116 -7.12 2.68 -0.69
C ASP A 116 -7.09 1.15 -0.55
N LEU A 117 -7.82 0.60 0.44
CA LEU A 117 -7.87 -0.84 0.69
C LEU A 117 -9.10 -1.52 0.08
N PHE A 118 -10.27 -0.85 0.10
CA PHE A 118 -11.55 -1.52 -0.17
C PHE A 118 -12.21 -1.11 -1.48
N VAL A 119 -11.74 -0.05 -2.16
CA VAL A 119 -12.42 0.52 -3.33
C VAL A 119 -11.45 0.70 -4.49
N PRO A 120 -11.78 0.32 -5.74
CA PRO A 120 -13.02 -0.34 -6.18
C PRO A 120 -13.09 -1.83 -5.86
N ALA A 121 -11.99 -2.43 -5.45
CA ALA A 121 -11.90 -3.83 -5.07
C ALA A 121 -11.21 -3.94 -3.73
N ASN A 122 -11.70 -4.83 -2.88
CA ASN A 122 -11.10 -5.09 -1.59
C ASN A 122 -9.74 -5.81 -1.78
N ARG A 123 -8.66 -5.08 -1.51
CA ARG A 123 -7.27 -5.57 -1.68
C ARG A 123 -6.85 -6.61 -0.64
N LEU A 124 -7.63 -6.74 0.45
CA LEU A 124 -7.35 -7.76 1.46
C LEU A 124 -7.94 -9.13 1.09
N VAL A 125 -8.76 -9.23 0.04
CA VAL A 125 -9.26 -10.53 -0.43
C VAL A 125 -8.09 -11.40 -0.88
N ALA A 126 -7.84 -12.48 -0.13
CA ALA A 126 -6.72 -13.38 -0.39
C ALA A 126 -7.02 -14.32 -1.57
N THR A 127 -6.06 -14.44 -2.48
CA THR A 127 -6.10 -15.36 -3.62
C THR A 127 -4.98 -16.39 -3.54
N THR A 128 -5.01 -17.43 -4.37
CA THR A 128 -3.94 -18.42 -4.47
C THR A 128 -2.64 -17.82 -5.03
N GLY A 129 -2.73 -16.75 -5.82
CA GLY A 129 -1.57 -15.98 -6.23
C GLY A 129 -1.17 -14.97 -5.12
N PRO A 130 0.13 -14.87 -4.78
CA PRO A 130 0.57 -13.89 -3.80
C PRO A 130 0.36 -12.47 -4.31
N GLN A 131 -0.21 -11.61 -3.46
CA GLN A 131 -0.39 -10.20 -3.75
C GLN A 131 0.29 -9.34 -2.68
N ARG A 132 0.81 -8.19 -3.08
CA ARG A 132 1.38 -7.21 -2.17
C ARG A 132 0.38 -6.10 -1.88
N VAL A 133 0.16 -5.82 -0.61
CA VAL A 133 -0.80 -4.82 -0.17
C VAL A 133 -0.12 -3.91 0.85
N ILE A 134 -0.12 -2.61 0.60
CA ILE A 134 0.28 -1.63 1.60
C ILE A 134 -0.85 -1.55 2.61
N VAL A 135 -0.54 -1.87 3.87
CA VAL A 135 -1.52 -1.95 4.96
C VAL A 135 -1.35 -0.84 6.00
N ALA A 136 -0.18 -0.19 6.01
CA ALA A 136 0.06 1.01 6.82
C ALA A 136 1.01 1.96 6.08
N ARG A 137 1.02 3.23 6.46
CA ARG A 137 1.85 4.29 5.88
C ARG A 137 2.49 5.15 6.98
N CYS A 138 3.54 5.87 6.61
CA CYS A 138 4.17 6.84 7.49
C CYS A 138 3.17 7.94 7.92
N SER A 139 3.29 8.39 9.15
CA SER A 139 2.48 9.47 9.72
C SER A 139 2.65 10.83 9.01
N CYS A 140 3.75 11.01 8.25
CA CYS A 140 3.96 12.23 7.45
C CYS A 140 3.03 12.33 6.23
N GLY A 141 2.34 11.27 5.84
CA GLY A 141 1.42 11.23 4.69
C GLY A 141 2.10 11.21 3.31
N GLU A 142 3.43 11.31 3.25
CA GLU A 142 4.17 11.29 1.98
C GLU A 142 4.34 9.87 1.44
N THR A 143 4.01 9.72 0.15
CA THR A 143 4.21 8.45 -0.55
C THR A 143 5.71 8.16 -0.70
N GLY A 144 6.14 6.99 -0.22
CA GLY A 144 7.53 6.54 -0.29
C GLY A 144 8.42 6.92 0.89
N CYS A 145 7.88 7.59 1.92
CA CYS A 145 8.59 7.85 3.19
C CYS A 145 8.71 6.59 4.04
N GLY A 146 7.63 5.82 4.17
CA GLY A 146 7.57 4.55 4.88
C GLY A 146 6.20 3.89 4.67
N SER A 147 6.18 2.58 4.59
CA SER A 147 4.95 1.79 4.44
C SER A 147 5.13 0.39 4.99
N THR A 148 4.13 -0.13 5.68
CA THR A 148 4.05 -1.56 5.97
C THR A 148 3.39 -2.27 4.80
N GLU A 149 4.11 -3.19 4.21
CA GLU A 149 3.62 -3.99 3.10
C GLU A 149 3.46 -5.46 3.53
N ALA A 150 2.26 -5.99 3.34
CA ALA A 150 1.93 -7.39 3.53
C ALA A 150 1.90 -8.12 2.18
N ARG A 151 2.56 -9.27 2.11
CA ARG A 151 2.38 -10.24 1.03
C ARG A 151 1.34 -11.25 1.47
N ILE A 152 0.16 -11.17 0.87
CA ILE A 152 -1.02 -11.99 1.21
C ILE A 152 -1.11 -13.13 0.22
N VAL A 153 -1.30 -14.36 0.72
CA VAL A 153 -1.51 -15.55 -0.10
C VAL A 153 -2.44 -16.52 0.59
N ARG A 154 -3.29 -17.22 -0.18
CA ARG A 154 -4.15 -18.32 0.29
C ARG A 154 -3.53 -19.66 -0.07
N ASP A 155 -3.51 -20.59 0.88
CA ASP A 155 -3.04 -21.96 0.70
C ASP A 155 -3.90 -22.91 1.55
N ASP A 156 -4.61 -23.84 0.93
CA ASP A 156 -5.40 -24.93 1.54
C ASP A 156 -6.18 -24.56 2.83
N GLY A 157 -7.03 -23.56 2.76
CA GLY A 157 -7.86 -23.17 3.91
C GLY A 157 -7.16 -22.25 4.92
N VAL A 158 -5.94 -21.80 4.62
CA VAL A 158 -5.17 -20.87 5.43
C VAL A 158 -4.80 -19.63 4.61
N VAL A 159 -4.86 -18.46 5.21
CA VAL A 159 -4.36 -17.20 4.63
C VAL A 159 -3.09 -16.80 5.36
N HIS A 160 -2.03 -16.55 4.61
CA HIS A 160 -0.73 -16.14 5.14
C HIS A 160 -0.44 -14.69 4.79
N TRP A 161 0.10 -13.96 5.76
CA TRP A 161 0.71 -12.67 5.55
C TRP A 161 2.19 -12.73 5.90
N ASP A 162 3.04 -12.40 4.94
CA ASP A 162 4.46 -12.16 5.17
C ASP A 162 4.74 -10.67 4.99
N TRP A 163 5.62 -10.12 5.81
CA TRP A 163 5.96 -8.69 5.79
C TRP A 163 7.17 -8.45 4.87
N SER A 164 7.17 -7.36 4.12
CA SER A 164 8.27 -7.03 3.21
C SER A 164 8.91 -5.67 3.45
N VAL A 165 8.18 -4.73 4.05
CA VAL A 165 8.66 -3.37 4.34
C VAL A 165 8.06 -2.94 5.69
N ASP A 166 8.80 -2.16 6.48
CA ASP A 166 8.44 -1.68 7.82
C ASP A 166 7.70 -2.74 8.64
N VAL A 167 8.44 -3.82 8.93
CA VAL A 167 7.93 -5.07 9.47
C VAL A 167 7.35 -4.87 10.89
N PRO A 168 6.03 -5.04 11.10
CA PRO A 168 5.43 -4.81 12.41
C PRO A 168 5.64 -5.95 13.39
N LEU A 169 5.88 -7.16 12.88
CA LEU A 169 6.10 -8.39 13.65
C LEU A 169 7.32 -9.12 13.10
N GLY A 170 8.12 -9.72 13.97
CA GLY A 170 9.33 -10.47 13.59
C GLY A 170 9.07 -11.77 12.81
N HIS A 171 7.80 -12.12 12.56
CA HIS A 171 7.38 -13.33 11.86
C HIS A 171 6.12 -13.08 11.03
N GLY A 172 5.88 -13.87 10.01
CA GLY A 172 4.63 -13.89 9.26
C GLY A 172 3.49 -14.47 10.09
N VAL A 173 2.27 -14.14 9.73
CA VAL A 173 1.05 -14.57 10.44
C VAL A 173 0.16 -15.43 9.55
N SER A 174 -0.64 -16.30 10.17
CA SER A 174 -1.44 -17.29 9.46
C SER A 174 -2.84 -17.39 10.08
N PHE A 175 -3.85 -17.17 9.26
CA PHE A 175 -5.25 -17.11 9.66
C PHE A 175 -6.03 -18.29 9.09
N ASP A 176 -7.01 -18.79 9.83
CA ASP A 176 -8.07 -19.61 9.24
C ASP A 176 -8.76 -18.88 8.11
N ALA A 177 -8.86 -19.50 6.94
CA ALA A 177 -9.35 -18.81 5.75
C ALA A 177 -10.81 -18.37 5.88
N ALA A 178 -11.66 -19.15 6.54
CA ALA A 178 -13.07 -18.79 6.69
C ALA A 178 -13.23 -17.61 7.67
N ALA A 179 -12.49 -17.62 8.77
CA ALA A 179 -12.49 -16.52 9.73
C ALA A 179 -11.91 -15.24 9.12
N TYR A 180 -10.84 -15.37 8.34
CA TYR A 180 -10.24 -14.27 7.60
C TYR A 180 -11.23 -13.64 6.61
N ASP A 181 -11.85 -14.47 5.77
CA ASP A 181 -12.82 -14.01 4.76
C ASP A 181 -14.00 -13.29 5.40
N ALA A 182 -14.55 -13.85 6.48
CA ALA A 182 -15.66 -13.22 7.21
C ALA A 182 -15.28 -11.83 7.74
N GLU A 183 -14.06 -11.65 8.25
CA GLU A 183 -13.59 -10.37 8.75
C GLU A 183 -13.34 -9.37 7.63
N VAL A 184 -12.71 -9.80 6.53
CA VAL A 184 -12.43 -8.97 5.35
C VAL A 184 -13.74 -8.57 4.65
N GLU A 185 -14.73 -9.46 4.59
CA GLU A 185 -16.06 -9.13 4.06
C GLU A 185 -16.80 -8.15 4.99
N ARG A 186 -16.80 -8.40 6.31
CA ARG A 186 -17.42 -7.54 7.30
C ARG A 186 -16.96 -6.09 7.17
N ILE A 187 -15.64 -5.88 7.20
CA ILE A 187 -15.09 -4.52 7.13
C ILE A 187 -15.24 -3.91 5.74
N GLY A 188 -15.10 -4.71 4.70
CA GLY A 188 -15.29 -4.28 3.31
C GLY A 188 -16.74 -3.87 3.00
N ALA A 189 -17.72 -4.39 3.75
CA ALA A 189 -19.13 -4.02 3.65
C ALA A 189 -19.52 -2.85 4.56
N ASP A 190 -18.71 -2.50 5.55
CA ASP A 190 -19.02 -1.42 6.49
C ASP A 190 -19.04 -0.06 5.77
N ARG A 191 -20.15 0.63 5.89
CA ARG A 191 -20.39 1.97 5.34
C ARG A 191 -20.67 3.01 6.44
N SER A 192 -20.68 2.60 7.69
CA SER A 192 -21.06 3.45 8.84
C SER A 192 -20.13 4.66 9.02
N TRP A 193 -18.89 4.55 8.57
CA TRP A 193 -17.90 5.61 8.62
C TRP A 193 -18.08 6.68 7.53
N GLN A 194 -18.82 6.37 6.44
CA GLN A 194 -18.94 7.25 5.27
C GLN A 194 -19.81 8.47 5.58
N ARG A 195 -19.27 9.64 5.26
CA ARG A 195 -20.01 10.89 5.15
C ARG A 195 -20.68 10.98 3.76
N PRO A 196 -21.61 11.89 3.54
CA PRO A 196 -22.23 12.04 2.19
C PRO A 196 -21.21 12.18 1.06
N ALA A 197 -20.14 12.95 1.27
CA ALA A 197 -19.07 13.08 0.28
C ALA A 197 -18.31 11.77 0.04
N ASP A 198 -18.08 10.97 1.08
CA ASP A 198 -17.41 9.66 0.98
C ASP A 198 -18.25 8.67 0.18
N THR A 199 -19.58 8.74 0.31
CA THR A 199 -20.51 7.96 -0.52
C THR A 199 -20.33 8.32 -2.00
N VAL A 200 -20.22 9.61 -2.34
CA VAL A 200 -19.94 10.04 -3.73
C VAL A 200 -18.61 9.47 -4.21
N VAL A 201 -17.56 9.60 -3.39
CA VAL A 201 -16.22 9.06 -3.72
C VAL A 201 -16.31 7.58 -4.06
N ARG A 202 -16.94 6.79 -3.19
CA ARG A 202 -17.11 5.35 -3.42
C ARG A 202 -17.82 5.06 -4.74
N LEU A 203 -18.99 5.65 -4.95
CA LEU A 203 -19.79 5.44 -6.16
C LEU A 203 -19.01 5.83 -7.44
N VAL A 204 -18.25 6.91 -7.39
CA VAL A 204 -17.41 7.34 -8.52
C VAL A 204 -16.25 6.38 -8.75
N LEU A 205 -15.55 5.95 -7.71
CA LEU A 205 -14.43 5.02 -7.83
C LEU A 205 -14.85 3.62 -8.30
N GLU A 206 -16.04 3.16 -7.88
CA GLU A 206 -16.63 1.88 -8.30
C GLU A 206 -17.18 1.94 -9.74
N GLY A 207 -17.84 3.06 -10.10
CA GLY A 207 -18.58 3.18 -11.36
C GLY A 207 -17.79 3.77 -12.54
N ALA A 208 -16.57 4.26 -12.31
CA ALA A 208 -15.76 4.87 -13.37
C ALA A 208 -15.24 3.83 -14.36
N ASP A 209 -15.49 4.05 -15.64
CA ASP A 209 -14.93 3.26 -16.75
C ASP A 209 -13.44 3.60 -16.92
N ARG A 210 -12.61 2.80 -16.26
CA ARG A 210 -11.15 2.99 -16.25
C ARG A 210 -10.51 2.68 -17.59
N GLU A 211 -11.09 1.76 -18.37
CA GLU A 211 -10.61 1.41 -19.71
C GLU A 211 -10.88 2.56 -20.68
N PHE A 212 -12.09 3.12 -20.66
CA PHE A 212 -12.39 4.31 -21.44
C PHE A 212 -11.47 5.48 -21.10
N LEU A 213 -11.24 5.77 -19.82
CA LEU A 213 -10.32 6.82 -19.40
C LEU A 213 -8.88 6.54 -19.87
N ALA A 214 -8.43 5.30 -19.80
CA ALA A 214 -7.09 4.90 -20.25
C ALA A 214 -6.91 5.09 -21.77
N THR A 215 -7.95 4.87 -22.59
CA THR A 215 -7.89 5.16 -24.04
C THR A 215 -7.63 6.63 -24.36
N ALA A 216 -8.05 7.52 -23.44
CA ALA A 216 -7.79 8.95 -23.51
C ALA A 216 -6.46 9.38 -22.82
N GLY A 217 -5.64 8.42 -22.38
CA GLY A 217 -4.41 8.68 -21.65
C GLY A 217 -4.61 9.20 -20.22
N LEU A 218 -5.79 8.99 -19.65
CA LEU A 218 -6.17 9.46 -18.33
C LEU A 218 -6.34 8.31 -17.35
N ARG A 219 -5.99 8.55 -16.09
CA ARG A 219 -6.24 7.65 -14.98
C ARG A 219 -6.93 8.42 -13.85
N LEU A 220 -8.05 7.91 -13.37
CA LEU A 220 -8.68 8.44 -12.15
C LEU A 220 -7.73 8.27 -10.98
N SER A 221 -7.41 9.35 -10.30
CA SER A 221 -6.46 9.38 -9.19
C SER A 221 -7.18 9.38 -7.85
N TRP A 222 -7.98 10.38 -7.60
CA TRP A 222 -8.79 10.51 -6.39
C TRP A 222 -10.04 11.36 -6.65
N ALA A 223 -10.96 11.30 -5.72
CA ALA A 223 -12.11 12.19 -5.65
C ALA A 223 -12.34 12.59 -4.19
N ALA A 224 -12.79 13.81 -3.93
CA ALA A 224 -13.05 14.30 -2.59
C ALA A 224 -13.94 15.55 -2.60
N GLN A 225 -14.55 15.88 -1.47
CA GLN A 225 -15.08 17.21 -1.22
C GLN A 225 -13.91 18.20 -1.15
N ASP A 226 -14.06 19.38 -1.76
CA ASP A 226 -13.01 20.41 -1.73
C ASP A 226 -12.89 20.98 -0.31
N HIS A 227 -11.71 20.86 0.30
CA HIS A 227 -11.46 21.37 1.66
C HIS A 227 -11.49 22.91 1.73
N ARG A 228 -11.33 23.62 0.61
CA ARG A 228 -11.37 25.09 0.52
C ARG A 228 -12.76 25.61 0.24
N ASP A 229 -13.55 24.85 -0.50
CA ASP A 229 -14.95 25.14 -0.81
C ASP A 229 -15.80 23.88 -0.58
N PRO A 230 -16.35 23.70 0.62
CA PRO A 230 -17.17 22.52 0.94
C PRO A 230 -18.44 22.39 0.08
N GLN A 231 -18.77 23.40 -0.72
CA GLN A 231 -19.87 23.32 -1.70
C GLN A 231 -19.44 22.71 -3.03
N GLN A 232 -18.19 22.32 -3.16
CA GLN A 232 -17.64 21.70 -4.36
C GLN A 232 -17.13 20.28 -4.08
N PHE A 233 -17.30 19.45 -5.07
CA PHE A 233 -16.72 18.12 -5.14
C PHE A 233 -15.69 18.09 -6.27
N LEU A 234 -14.53 17.53 -5.99
CA LEU A 234 -13.39 17.44 -6.91
C LEU A 234 -13.20 16.01 -7.39
N VAL A 235 -12.90 15.86 -8.67
CA VAL A 235 -12.39 14.61 -9.24
C VAL A 235 -11.07 14.92 -9.91
N ALA A 236 -10.02 14.23 -9.46
CA ALA A 236 -8.68 14.38 -9.98
C ALA A 236 -8.29 13.19 -10.87
N LEU A 237 -7.80 13.52 -12.06
CA LEU A 237 -7.25 12.55 -13.00
C LEU A 237 -5.78 12.90 -13.29
N VAL A 238 -5.03 11.89 -13.70
CA VAL A 238 -3.62 12.03 -14.09
C VAL A 238 -3.45 11.64 -15.55
N ALA A 239 -2.86 12.56 -16.33
CA ALA A 239 -2.34 12.29 -17.66
C ALA A 239 -0.83 11.98 -17.51
N GLY A 240 -0.51 10.74 -17.12
CA GLY A 240 0.83 10.34 -16.69
C GLY A 240 1.89 10.52 -17.76
N ALA A 241 1.61 10.12 -18.99
CA ALA A 241 2.52 10.27 -20.13
C ALA A 241 2.84 11.74 -20.44
N GLU A 242 1.93 12.65 -20.13
CA GLU A 242 2.08 14.08 -20.38
C GLU A 242 2.43 14.88 -19.12
N ASN A 243 2.49 14.25 -17.94
CA ASN A 243 2.76 14.88 -16.65
C ASN A 243 1.80 16.03 -16.29
N PHE A 244 0.51 15.81 -16.46
CA PHE A 244 -0.52 16.75 -16.04
C PHE A 244 -1.47 16.09 -15.03
N GLN A 245 -1.93 16.90 -14.10
CA GLN A 245 -3.13 16.64 -13.29
C GLN A 245 -4.30 17.41 -13.88
N VAL A 246 -5.46 16.76 -13.91
CA VAL A 246 -6.71 17.30 -14.44
C VAL A 246 -7.76 17.25 -13.36
N PHE A 247 -8.49 18.35 -13.17
CA PHE A 247 -9.51 18.47 -12.12
C PHE A 247 -10.86 18.83 -12.73
N LEU A 248 -11.88 18.06 -12.34
CA LEU A 248 -13.28 18.36 -12.58
C LEU A 248 -13.90 18.83 -11.27
N ARG A 249 -14.71 19.88 -11.31
CA ARG A 249 -15.43 20.43 -10.17
C ARG A 249 -16.92 20.34 -10.38
N PHE A 250 -17.62 19.91 -9.36
CA PHE A 250 -19.07 19.75 -9.35
C PHE A 250 -19.65 20.38 -8.08
N PRO A 251 -20.78 21.10 -8.15
CA PRO A 251 -21.48 21.54 -6.95
C PRO A 251 -21.95 20.35 -6.12
N MET A 252 -21.82 20.44 -4.80
CA MET A 252 -22.35 19.40 -3.89
C MET A 252 -23.86 19.25 -4.07
N LYS A 253 -24.30 18.00 -4.05
CA LYS A 253 -25.69 17.55 -4.21
C LYS A 253 -25.90 16.31 -3.38
N GLU A 254 -27.14 15.75 -3.42
CA GLU A 254 -27.38 14.38 -2.93
C GLU A 254 -26.39 13.41 -3.52
N PRO A 255 -25.82 12.48 -2.72
CA PRO A 255 -24.66 11.66 -3.12
C PRO A 255 -24.86 10.90 -4.44
N GLU A 256 -25.97 10.21 -4.60
CA GLU A 256 -26.26 9.39 -5.78
C GLU A 256 -26.38 10.25 -7.04
N ARG A 257 -27.05 11.40 -6.92
CA ARG A 257 -27.24 12.33 -8.05
C ARG A 257 -25.93 12.98 -8.46
N LEU A 258 -25.06 13.29 -7.50
CA LEU A 258 -23.75 13.83 -7.79
C LEU A 258 -22.83 12.76 -8.43
N ALA A 259 -22.84 11.55 -7.89
CA ALA A 259 -22.09 10.46 -8.47
C ALA A 259 -22.50 10.17 -9.93
N ASP A 260 -23.80 10.14 -10.21
CA ASP A 260 -24.33 9.96 -11.57
C ASP A 260 -23.85 11.07 -12.51
N GLU A 261 -23.89 12.34 -12.10
CA GLU A 261 -23.41 13.46 -12.90
C GLU A 261 -21.91 13.37 -13.19
N VAL A 262 -21.12 12.99 -12.18
CA VAL A 262 -19.67 12.76 -12.34
C VAL A 262 -19.43 11.63 -13.34
N LEU A 263 -20.08 10.46 -13.17
CA LEU A 263 -19.91 9.31 -14.04
C LEU A 263 -20.36 9.59 -15.47
N GLN A 264 -21.48 10.32 -15.65
CA GLN A 264 -21.93 10.76 -16.98
C GLN A 264 -20.91 11.69 -17.64
N THR A 265 -20.28 12.57 -16.85
CA THR A 265 -19.22 13.44 -17.36
C THR A 265 -17.99 12.64 -17.76
N LEU A 266 -17.54 11.70 -16.92
CA LEU A 266 -16.37 10.87 -17.19
C LEU A 266 -16.53 9.97 -18.42
N ARG A 267 -17.76 9.56 -18.77
CA ARG A 267 -18.08 8.80 -20.00
C ARG A 267 -18.06 9.65 -21.29
N GLN A 268 -18.00 10.98 -21.16
CA GLN A 268 -17.88 11.84 -22.33
C GLN A 268 -16.42 11.98 -22.76
N PRO A 269 -16.16 12.23 -24.06
CA PRO A 269 -14.80 12.55 -24.51
C PRO A 269 -14.21 13.73 -23.72
N PRO A 270 -12.96 13.64 -23.25
CA PRO A 270 -12.33 14.70 -22.42
C PRO A 270 -12.40 16.10 -23.02
N LYS A 271 -12.37 16.23 -24.34
CA LYS A 271 -12.51 17.50 -25.06
C LYS A 271 -13.82 18.24 -24.75
N ARG A 272 -14.86 17.54 -24.29
CA ARG A 272 -16.17 18.15 -23.92
C ARG A 272 -16.23 18.60 -22.47
N TRP A 273 -15.29 18.16 -21.64
CA TRP A 273 -15.31 18.49 -20.21
C TRP A 273 -15.05 19.97 -19.95
N ARG A 274 -15.57 20.42 -18.82
CA ARG A 274 -15.17 21.66 -18.19
C ARG A 274 -14.17 21.32 -17.10
N ALA A 275 -12.89 21.50 -17.37
CA ALA A 275 -11.82 21.03 -16.51
C ALA A 275 -10.77 22.12 -16.27
N THR A 276 -10.06 21.99 -15.16
CA THR A 276 -8.81 22.69 -14.95
C THR A 276 -7.66 21.69 -14.99
N PHE A 277 -6.45 22.16 -15.27
CA PHE A 277 -5.26 21.32 -15.30
C PHE A 277 -4.04 22.07 -14.79
N ARG A 278 -3.12 21.33 -14.20
CA ARG A 278 -1.78 21.83 -13.85
C ARG A 278 -0.71 20.82 -14.26
N SER A 279 0.49 21.32 -14.55
CA SER A 279 1.64 20.43 -14.78
C SER A 279 2.12 19.83 -13.46
N SER A 280 2.48 18.54 -13.49
CA SER A 280 3.20 17.87 -12.38
C SER A 280 4.71 18.16 -12.41
N VAL A 281 5.21 18.83 -13.45
CA VAL A 281 6.62 19.20 -13.62
C VAL A 281 6.75 20.71 -13.54
N VAL A 282 7.59 21.19 -12.65
CA VAL A 282 7.87 22.63 -12.46
C VAL A 282 8.39 23.24 -13.75
N GLY A 283 7.85 24.42 -14.13
CA GLY A 283 8.29 25.18 -15.32
C GLY A 283 7.76 24.64 -16.65
N ARG A 284 7.08 23.52 -16.70
CA ARG A 284 6.49 23.00 -17.94
C ARG A 284 5.27 23.85 -18.31
N ARG A 285 5.32 24.45 -19.49
CA ARG A 285 4.20 25.19 -20.10
C ARG A 285 3.51 24.31 -21.16
N GLY A 286 2.24 24.56 -21.41
CA GLY A 286 1.47 23.85 -22.43
C GLY A 286 0.16 23.32 -21.89
N ARG A 287 -0.53 22.56 -22.73
CA ARG A 287 -1.82 21.95 -22.43
C ARG A 287 -1.74 20.44 -22.68
N PRO A 288 -2.48 19.62 -21.93
CA PRO A 288 -2.65 18.21 -22.27
C PRO A 288 -3.21 18.05 -23.69
N SER A 289 -2.78 17.04 -24.43
CA SER A 289 -3.21 16.80 -25.82
C SER A 289 -4.72 16.58 -25.97
N MET A 290 -5.34 15.98 -24.91
CA MET A 290 -6.77 15.74 -24.85
C MET A 290 -7.59 16.98 -24.42
N ALA A 291 -6.95 18.13 -24.10
CA ALA A 291 -7.64 19.30 -23.57
C ALA A 291 -8.60 19.92 -24.59
N GLY A 292 -9.83 20.17 -24.16
CA GLY A 292 -10.86 20.84 -24.92
C GLY A 292 -10.86 22.37 -24.73
N ARG A 293 -11.71 23.06 -25.51
CA ARG A 293 -11.82 24.54 -25.46
C ARG A 293 -12.21 25.09 -24.07
N ARG A 294 -12.91 24.30 -23.27
CA ARG A 294 -13.40 24.69 -21.93
C ARG A 294 -12.40 24.41 -20.81
N TRP A 295 -11.22 23.87 -21.13
CA TRP A 295 -10.18 23.61 -20.14
C TRP A 295 -9.41 24.90 -19.84
N ARG A 296 -9.04 25.09 -18.57
CA ARG A 296 -8.26 26.20 -18.08
C ARG A 296 -7.03 25.72 -17.34
N SER A 297 -5.92 26.43 -17.48
CA SER A 297 -4.77 26.20 -16.60
C SER A 297 -5.11 26.66 -15.18
N GLU A 298 -4.78 25.85 -14.19
CA GLU A 298 -4.66 26.35 -12.83
C GLU A 298 -3.28 26.99 -12.72
N ASP A 299 -3.26 28.27 -12.31
CA ASP A 299 -1.98 28.93 -12.04
C ASP A 299 -1.27 28.15 -10.93
N ALA A 300 0.03 27.90 -11.13
CA ALA A 300 0.86 27.26 -10.11
C ALA A 300 0.85 28.13 -8.86
N TRP A 301 0.61 27.49 -7.71
CA TRP A 301 0.70 28.09 -6.38
C TRP A 301 2.13 28.55 -6.11
#